data_167a6e92fb2b4c34abebb2d3e462b86c
#
_entry.id   167a6e92fb2b4c34abebb2d3e462b86c
#
_cell.length_a   1.000
_cell.length_b   1.000
_cell.length_c   1.000
_cell.angle_alpha   90.00
_cell.angle_beta   90.00
_cell.angle_gamma   90.00
#
_symmetry.space_group_name_H-M   'P 1'
#
loop_
_entity.id
_entity.type
_entity.pdbx_description
1 polymer ?
#
loop_
_entity_poly.entity_id
_entity_poly.type
_entity_poly.pdbx_seq_one_letter_code
_entity_poly.pdbx_strand_id
1 'polypeptide(L)'
;MSKTNHHTLSLSSIFFLLLLCSFPTLHAQQLAVKTNGLMLAAMAPNIGCEFVVGERSSIDISAFGAVNIYGNKAKMIGLLPEYRYWFNGRPMTREFVGIAALGVSYDITWGDRIYQGDAAGAGITFGYALNLNRRLNVEFYGGFGAVYFKQKQYYKNDNIEDYT
;
A
#
# COMPACT_ATOMS: atom_id res chain seq x y z
N MET A 1 -36.74 -33.23 -0.74
CA MET A 1 -36.75 -32.17 -1.79
C MET A 1 -35.49 -31.31 -1.60
N SER A 2 -34.46 -31.54 -2.39
CA SER A 2 -33.20 -30.81 -2.35
C SER A 2 -33.34 -29.58 -3.24
N LYS A 3 -33.21 -28.37 -2.65
CA LYS A 3 -33.14 -27.12 -3.42
C LYS A 3 -31.69 -26.93 -3.87
N THR A 4 -31.42 -27.21 -5.13
CA THR A 4 -30.20 -26.80 -5.82
C THR A 4 -30.20 -25.29 -6.01
N ASN A 5 -29.39 -24.57 -5.22
CA ASN A 5 -29.12 -23.15 -5.43
C ASN A 5 -28.19 -23.03 -6.66
N HIS A 6 -28.76 -22.71 -7.79
CA HIS A 6 -27.98 -22.25 -8.95
C HIS A 6 -27.54 -20.80 -8.67
N HIS A 7 -26.26 -20.62 -8.31
CA HIS A 7 -25.64 -19.29 -8.31
C HIS A 7 -25.51 -18.81 -9.77
N THR A 8 -26.50 -18.07 -10.23
CA THR A 8 -26.39 -17.32 -11.49
C THR A 8 -25.33 -16.24 -11.29
N LEU A 9 -24.16 -16.42 -11.91
CA LEU A 9 -23.17 -15.38 -12.00
C LEU A 9 -23.82 -14.14 -12.61
N SER A 10 -23.86 -13.04 -11.88
CA SER A 10 -24.42 -11.78 -12.38
C SER A 10 -23.67 -11.34 -13.63
N LEU A 11 -24.38 -10.78 -14.63
CA LEU A 11 -23.76 -10.19 -15.82
C LEU A 11 -22.61 -9.22 -15.47
N SER A 12 -22.75 -8.51 -14.37
CA SER A 12 -21.74 -7.61 -13.80
C SER A 12 -20.46 -8.36 -13.39
N SER A 13 -20.58 -9.56 -12.83
CA SER A 13 -19.42 -10.38 -12.44
C SER A 13 -18.70 -10.94 -13.67
N ILE A 14 -19.45 -11.31 -14.71
CA ILE A 14 -18.90 -11.78 -15.98
C ILE A 14 -18.19 -10.62 -16.71
N PHE A 15 -18.77 -9.43 -16.70
CA PHE A 15 -18.16 -8.23 -17.29
C PHE A 15 -16.87 -7.85 -16.55
N PHE A 16 -16.85 -7.91 -15.21
CA PHE A 16 -15.67 -7.66 -14.40
C PHE A 16 -14.56 -8.70 -14.65
N LEU A 17 -14.94 -9.97 -14.81
CA LEU A 17 -14.00 -11.05 -15.13
C LEU A 17 -13.41 -10.89 -16.55
N LEU A 18 -14.22 -10.48 -17.54
CA LEU A 18 -13.76 -10.17 -18.90
C LEU A 18 -12.83 -8.96 -18.93
N LEU A 19 -13.08 -7.95 -18.09
CA LEU A 19 -12.19 -6.78 -17.95
C LEU A 19 -10.84 -7.19 -17.38
N LEU A 20 -10.80 -8.12 -16.41
CA LEU A 20 -9.57 -8.67 -15.85
C LEU A 20 -8.78 -9.51 -16.86
N CYS A 21 -9.45 -10.18 -17.80
CA CYS A 21 -8.80 -10.96 -18.87
C CYS A 21 -8.32 -10.11 -20.06
N SER A 22 -8.73 -8.84 -20.14
CA SER A 22 -8.37 -7.94 -21.25
C SER A 22 -7.03 -7.22 -21.08
N PHE A 23 -6.26 -7.53 -20.02
CA PHE A 23 -4.92 -7.02 -19.90
C PHE A 23 -4.04 -7.63 -21.00
N PRO A 24 -3.36 -6.77 -21.83
CA PRO A 24 -2.45 -7.26 -22.83
C PRO A 24 -1.38 -8.14 -22.15
N THR A 25 -0.95 -9.18 -22.82
CA THR A 25 0.08 -10.12 -22.35
C THR A 25 1.29 -9.36 -21.81
N LEU A 26 1.32 -9.19 -20.50
CA LEU A 26 2.44 -8.60 -19.79
C LEU A 26 3.63 -9.54 -19.98
N HIS A 27 4.64 -9.10 -20.71
CA HIS A 27 5.89 -9.83 -20.78
C HIS A 27 6.44 -10.00 -19.37
N ALA A 28 6.96 -11.18 -19.03
CA ALA A 28 7.37 -11.59 -17.68
C ALA A 28 8.46 -10.71 -17.00
N GLN A 29 8.92 -9.64 -17.66
CA GLN A 29 9.87 -8.64 -17.13
C GLN A 29 9.19 -7.36 -16.62
N GLN A 30 7.88 -7.33 -16.50
CA GLN A 30 7.09 -6.12 -16.22
C GLN A 30 6.49 -6.10 -14.81
N LEU A 31 6.83 -7.09 -13.98
CA LEU A 31 6.35 -7.20 -12.61
C LEU A 31 7.51 -7.38 -11.64
N ALA A 32 7.56 -6.58 -10.58
CA ALA A 32 8.44 -6.80 -9.44
C ALA A 32 7.65 -6.90 -8.14
N VAL A 33 8.05 -7.82 -7.27
CA VAL A 33 7.57 -7.88 -5.88
C VAL A 33 8.63 -7.26 -4.99
N LYS A 34 8.20 -6.43 -4.04
CA LYS A 34 9.06 -5.60 -3.20
C LYS A 34 8.73 -5.73 -1.72
N THR A 35 9.70 -5.41 -0.91
CA THR A 35 9.53 -5.16 0.52
C THR A 35 10.42 -4.01 0.96
N ASN A 36 9.99 -3.23 1.93
CA ASN A 36 10.75 -2.13 2.48
C ASN A 36 11.45 -2.56 3.78
N GLY A 37 12.78 -2.61 3.74
CA GLY A 37 13.59 -3.07 4.86
C GLY A 37 13.51 -2.16 6.10
N LEU A 38 13.36 -0.84 5.93
CA LEU A 38 13.20 0.08 7.06
C LEU A 38 11.86 -0.14 7.77
N MET A 39 10.79 -0.38 7.04
CA MET A 39 9.49 -0.72 7.63
C MET A 39 9.54 -2.06 8.35
N LEU A 40 10.23 -3.06 7.79
CA LEU A 40 10.44 -4.35 8.48
C LEU A 40 11.23 -4.15 9.79
N ALA A 41 12.29 -3.35 9.78
CA ALA A 41 13.05 -3.00 10.99
C ALA A 41 12.19 -2.25 12.01
N ALA A 42 11.20 -1.48 11.57
CA ALA A 42 10.22 -0.81 12.42
C ALA A 42 9.05 -1.72 12.85
N MET A 43 9.15 -3.03 12.68
CA MET A 43 8.08 -4.02 12.96
C MET A 43 6.77 -3.78 12.18
N ALA A 44 6.89 -3.17 11.01
CA ALA A 44 5.80 -2.96 10.07
C ALA A 44 5.99 -3.82 8.82
N PRO A 45 5.55 -5.10 8.83
CA PRO A 45 5.58 -5.95 7.65
C PRO A 45 4.85 -5.28 6.49
N ASN A 46 5.45 -5.41 5.31
CA ASN A 46 4.96 -4.75 4.11
C ASN A 46 5.28 -5.59 2.87
N ILE A 47 4.46 -5.43 1.87
CA ILE A 47 4.63 -6.04 0.55
C ILE A 47 4.17 -5.06 -0.51
N GLY A 48 4.91 -4.97 -1.60
CA GLY A 48 4.57 -4.16 -2.76
C GLY A 48 4.70 -4.95 -4.06
N CYS A 49 3.95 -4.49 -5.06
CA CYS A 49 4.04 -4.96 -6.43
C CYS A 49 4.19 -3.76 -7.36
N GLU A 50 5.20 -3.79 -8.21
CA GLU A 50 5.40 -2.77 -9.23
C GLU A 50 5.17 -3.33 -10.61
N PHE A 51 4.34 -2.63 -11.39
CA PHE A 51 3.93 -2.98 -12.74
C PHE A 51 4.47 -1.96 -13.73
N VAL A 52 5.17 -2.40 -14.76
CA VAL A 52 5.57 -1.54 -15.87
C VAL A 52 4.35 -1.23 -16.72
N VAL A 53 4.02 0.05 -16.88
CA VAL A 53 2.84 0.51 -17.65
C VAL A 53 3.23 1.28 -18.91
N GLY A 54 4.51 1.57 -19.11
CA GLY A 54 5.03 2.26 -20.29
C GLY A 54 6.53 2.11 -20.42
N GLU A 55 7.11 2.67 -21.45
CA GLU A 55 8.56 2.58 -21.72
C GLU A 55 9.42 3.16 -20.59
N ARG A 56 8.89 4.18 -19.88
CA ARG A 56 9.58 4.91 -18.81
C ARG A 56 8.74 5.03 -17.55
N SER A 57 7.63 4.27 -17.43
CA SER A 57 6.71 4.43 -16.32
C SER A 57 6.28 3.11 -15.73
N SER A 58 6.05 3.14 -14.42
CA SER A 58 5.54 2.02 -13.65
C SER A 58 4.53 2.51 -12.59
N ILE A 59 3.71 1.60 -12.12
CA ILE A 59 2.84 1.78 -10.97
C ILE A 59 3.30 0.81 -9.89
N ASP A 60 3.63 1.35 -8.71
CA ASP A 60 3.90 0.59 -7.50
C ASP A 60 2.65 0.62 -6.61
N ILE A 61 2.27 -0.51 -6.06
CA ILE A 61 1.20 -0.61 -5.07
C ILE A 61 1.77 -1.38 -3.88
N SER A 62 1.96 -0.68 -2.78
CA SER A 62 2.51 -1.24 -1.55
C SER A 62 1.49 -1.21 -0.43
N ALA A 63 1.34 -2.33 0.27
CA ALA A 63 0.53 -2.46 1.48
C ALA A 63 1.44 -2.72 2.68
N PHE A 64 1.08 -2.17 3.83
CA PHE A 64 1.81 -2.39 5.07
C PHE A 64 0.85 -2.53 6.25
N GLY A 65 1.33 -3.19 7.27
CA GLY A 65 0.60 -3.33 8.52
C GLY A 65 1.56 -3.37 9.69
N ALA A 66 1.07 -3.03 10.86
CA ALA A 66 1.81 -3.15 12.10
C ALA A 66 0.88 -3.56 13.23
N VAL A 67 1.37 -4.44 14.09
CA VAL A 67 0.67 -4.88 15.30
C VAL A 67 1.71 -4.93 16.42
N ASN A 68 1.47 -4.17 17.50
CA ASN A 68 2.37 -4.11 18.66
C ASN A 68 3.79 -3.59 18.32
N ILE A 69 3.88 -2.34 17.90
CA ILE A 69 5.16 -1.68 17.62
C ILE A 69 5.91 -1.41 18.93
N TYR A 70 7.09 -2.02 19.11
CA TYR A 70 7.96 -1.87 20.28
C TYR A 70 7.23 -2.03 21.64
N GLY A 71 6.35 -3.04 21.73
CA GLY A 71 5.63 -3.36 22.98
C GLY A 71 4.39 -2.49 23.26
N ASN A 72 4.14 -1.46 22.49
CA ASN A 72 2.90 -0.69 22.55
C ASN A 72 1.80 -1.35 21.71
N LYS A 73 0.56 -1.36 22.21
CA LYS A 73 -0.59 -1.82 21.44
C LYS A 73 -0.88 -0.83 20.32
N ALA A 74 -0.27 -1.04 19.18
CA ALA A 74 -0.49 -0.24 17.98
C ALA A 74 -0.91 -1.16 16.84
N LYS A 75 -2.07 -0.92 16.27
CA LYS A 75 -2.54 -1.56 15.05
C LYS A 75 -2.55 -0.51 13.94
N MET A 76 -1.97 -0.85 12.82
CA MET A 76 -1.92 0.02 11.66
C MET A 76 -2.03 -0.82 10.40
N ILE A 77 -2.82 -0.35 9.44
CA ILE A 77 -2.86 -0.89 8.09
C ILE A 77 -2.88 0.26 7.11
N GLY A 78 -2.11 0.15 6.05
CA GLY A 78 -2.03 1.20 5.05
C GLY A 78 -1.76 0.69 3.65
N LEU A 79 -2.09 1.54 2.69
CA LEU A 79 -1.87 1.35 1.27
C LEU A 79 -1.17 2.58 0.70
N LEU A 80 -0.21 2.36 -0.18
CA LEU A 80 0.61 3.38 -0.80
C LEU A 80 0.75 3.08 -2.29
N PRO A 81 -0.19 3.54 -3.12
CA PRO A 81 -0.04 3.54 -4.57
C PRO A 81 0.87 4.68 -5.01
N GLU A 82 1.73 4.42 -5.99
CA GLU A 82 2.68 5.36 -6.52
C GLU A 82 2.82 5.18 -8.04
N TYR A 83 2.75 6.28 -8.79
CA TYR A 83 3.13 6.33 -10.19
C TYR A 83 4.56 6.85 -10.30
N ARG A 84 5.43 6.13 -11.04
CA ARG A 84 6.86 6.41 -11.18
C ARG A 84 7.26 6.68 -12.61
N TYR A 85 8.08 7.70 -12.80
CA TYR A 85 8.74 8.00 -14.07
C TYR A 85 10.25 7.79 -13.94
N TRP A 86 10.82 7.01 -14.86
CA TRP A 86 12.20 6.56 -14.86
C TRP A 86 13.01 7.33 -15.89
N PHE A 87 14.03 8.07 -15.45
CA PHE A 87 14.82 8.95 -16.31
C PHE A 87 15.73 8.17 -17.27
N ASN A 88 16.19 6.99 -16.89
CA ASN A 88 17.10 6.16 -17.69
C ASN A 88 16.41 5.44 -18.87
N GLY A 89 15.17 5.73 -19.18
CA GLY A 89 14.44 5.13 -20.30
C GLY A 89 14.07 3.65 -20.10
N ARG A 90 14.30 3.10 -18.89
CA ARG A 90 13.98 1.71 -18.54
C ARG A 90 13.42 1.66 -17.12
N PRO A 91 12.18 1.17 -16.93
CA PRO A 91 11.60 1.02 -15.60
C PRO A 91 12.41 0.11 -14.67
N MET A 92 12.30 0.35 -13.38
CA MET A 92 12.98 -0.39 -12.30
C MET A 92 14.52 -0.31 -12.39
N THR A 93 15.05 0.76 -12.97
CA THR A 93 16.50 0.93 -13.16
C THR A 93 16.91 2.38 -12.98
N ARG A 94 17.86 2.62 -12.06
CA ARG A 94 18.45 3.93 -11.76
C ARG A 94 17.44 4.94 -11.19
N GLU A 95 17.51 6.20 -11.65
CA GLU A 95 16.81 7.33 -11.07
C GLU A 95 15.33 7.34 -11.48
N PHE A 96 14.46 7.65 -10.51
CA PHE A 96 13.05 7.90 -10.75
C PHE A 96 12.51 9.05 -9.91
N VAL A 97 11.41 9.61 -10.38
CA VAL A 97 10.52 10.50 -9.64
C VAL A 97 9.14 9.86 -9.61
N GLY A 98 8.44 9.98 -8.49
CA GLY A 98 7.10 9.43 -8.34
C GLY A 98 6.10 10.43 -7.77
N ILE A 99 4.83 10.15 -8.02
CA ILE A 99 3.71 10.76 -7.32
C ILE A 99 3.03 9.65 -6.55
N ALA A 100 3.00 9.77 -5.23
CA ALA A 100 2.45 8.78 -4.33
C ALA A 100 1.20 9.31 -3.63
N ALA A 101 0.26 8.39 -3.34
CA ALA A 101 -0.82 8.61 -2.41
C ALA A 101 -0.68 7.65 -1.23
N LEU A 102 -1.18 8.05 -0.07
CA LEU A 102 -1.16 7.28 1.16
C LEU A 102 -2.57 7.20 1.72
N GLY A 103 -3.01 6.01 2.08
CA GLY A 103 -4.17 5.79 2.93
C GLY A 103 -3.76 4.91 4.10
N VAL A 104 -4.06 5.30 5.34
CA VAL A 104 -3.74 4.54 6.53
C VAL A 104 -4.84 4.66 7.57
N SER A 105 -5.22 3.51 8.17
CA SER A 105 -6.06 3.42 9.36
C SER A 105 -5.19 2.96 10.52
N TYR A 106 -5.33 3.59 11.67
CA TYR A 106 -4.55 3.28 12.85
C TYR A 106 -5.37 3.30 14.13
N ASP A 107 -4.97 2.43 15.07
CA ASP A 107 -5.47 2.32 16.43
C ASP A 107 -4.26 2.15 17.35
N ILE A 108 -3.92 3.20 18.07
CA ILE A 108 -2.71 3.26 18.90
C ILE A 108 -3.12 3.52 20.34
N THR A 109 -2.74 2.62 21.26
CA THR A 109 -2.90 2.80 22.69
C THR A 109 -1.57 3.27 23.28
N TRP A 110 -1.55 4.49 23.82
CA TRP A 110 -0.38 5.05 24.49
C TRP A 110 -0.74 5.39 25.95
N GLY A 111 -0.28 4.56 26.89
CA GLY A 111 -0.67 4.66 28.30
C GLY A 111 -2.19 4.43 28.46
N ASP A 112 -2.88 5.40 29.04
CA ASP A 112 -4.33 5.36 29.25
C ASP A 112 -5.16 6.00 28.13
N ARG A 113 -4.54 6.39 27.04
CA ARG A 113 -5.20 7.02 25.90
C ARG A 113 -5.20 6.12 24.68
N ILE A 114 -6.35 6.09 24.02
CA ILE A 114 -6.56 5.38 22.75
C ILE A 114 -6.70 6.43 21.65
N TYR A 115 -5.86 6.33 20.64
CA TYR A 115 -5.85 7.18 19.43
C TYR A 115 -6.30 6.34 18.25
N GLN A 116 -7.49 6.60 17.75
CA GLN A 116 -8.05 5.89 16.60
C GLN A 116 -8.34 6.89 15.49
N GLY A 117 -7.92 6.58 14.28
CA GLY A 117 -8.14 7.49 13.17
C GLY A 117 -7.72 6.94 11.82
N ASP A 118 -8.02 7.76 10.83
CA ASP A 118 -7.65 7.54 9.45
C ASP A 118 -6.83 8.73 8.97
N ALA A 119 -5.83 8.46 8.15
CA ALA A 119 -5.05 9.48 7.46
C ALA A 119 -4.99 9.18 5.97
N ALA A 120 -5.03 10.23 5.16
CA ALA A 120 -4.82 10.16 3.73
C ALA A 120 -3.88 11.28 3.30
N GLY A 121 -3.02 11.01 2.33
CA GLY A 121 -2.04 11.97 1.88
C GLY A 121 -1.63 11.76 0.44
N ALA A 122 -0.90 12.74 -0.09
CA ALA A 122 -0.24 12.65 -1.38
C ALA A 122 1.09 13.39 -1.33
N GLY A 123 2.03 12.95 -2.16
CA GLY A 123 3.38 13.52 -2.17
C GLY A 123 4.16 13.17 -3.41
N ILE A 124 5.37 13.70 -3.45
CA ILE A 124 6.37 13.45 -4.50
C ILE A 124 7.48 12.62 -3.89
N THR A 125 7.94 11.63 -4.62
CA THR A 125 9.03 10.73 -4.24
C THR A 125 10.16 10.83 -5.24
N PHE A 126 11.36 10.54 -4.79
CA PHE A 126 12.58 10.45 -5.59
C PHE A 126 13.35 9.22 -5.15
N GLY A 127 13.92 8.51 -6.07
CA GLY A 127 14.69 7.35 -5.71
C GLY A 127 15.66 6.88 -6.77
N TYR A 128 16.42 5.89 -6.36
CA TYR A 128 17.41 5.21 -7.18
C TYR A 128 17.30 3.70 -7.01
N ALA A 129 17.10 2.98 -8.10
CA ALA A 129 17.07 1.53 -8.14
C ALA A 129 18.44 1.00 -8.62
N LEU A 130 19.12 0.28 -7.73
CA LEU A 130 20.38 -0.40 -7.99
C LEU A 130 20.10 -1.85 -8.38
N ASN A 131 20.37 -2.22 -9.61
CA ASN A 131 20.21 -3.59 -10.07
C ASN A 131 21.43 -4.42 -9.62
N LEU A 132 21.26 -5.31 -8.67
CA LEU A 132 22.31 -6.23 -8.22
C LEU A 132 22.50 -7.39 -9.20
N ASN A 133 21.41 -7.89 -9.77
CA ASN A 133 21.42 -8.91 -10.81
C ASN A 133 20.11 -8.86 -11.63
N ARG A 134 19.90 -9.85 -12.51
CA ARG A 134 18.71 -9.91 -13.39
C ARG A 134 17.37 -10.04 -12.66
N ARG A 135 17.37 -10.38 -11.37
CA ARG A 135 16.16 -10.68 -10.58
C ARG A 135 16.07 -9.89 -9.29
N LEU A 136 17.13 -9.21 -8.88
CA LEU A 136 17.21 -8.53 -7.58
C LEU A 136 17.67 -7.09 -7.76
N ASN A 137 16.85 -6.17 -7.23
CA ASN A 137 17.14 -4.74 -7.15
C ASN A 137 17.10 -4.30 -5.69
N VAL A 138 17.89 -3.29 -5.36
CA VAL A 138 17.78 -2.54 -4.12
C VAL A 138 17.41 -1.11 -4.47
N GLU A 139 16.35 -0.60 -3.84
CA GLU A 139 15.88 0.77 -4.04
C GLU A 139 16.12 1.62 -2.80
N PHE A 140 16.67 2.80 -3.03
CA PHE A 140 16.78 3.87 -2.04
C PHE A 140 15.85 4.98 -2.50
N TYR A 141 14.86 5.30 -1.69
CA TYR A 141 13.92 6.36 -2.02
C TYR A 141 13.47 7.13 -0.80
N GLY A 142 13.04 8.35 -1.03
CA GLY A 142 12.45 9.23 -0.05
C GLY A 142 11.52 10.22 -0.74
N GLY A 143 10.74 10.94 0.03
CA GLY A 143 9.78 11.89 -0.51
C GLY A 143 9.24 12.84 0.54
N PHE A 144 8.43 13.76 0.10
CA PHE A 144 7.70 14.69 0.94
C PHE A 144 6.30 14.90 0.38
N GLY A 145 5.36 15.24 1.26
CA GLY A 145 3.97 15.41 0.88
C GLY A 145 3.14 16.04 1.98
N ALA A 146 1.84 16.14 1.72
CA ALA A 146 0.84 16.58 2.67
C ALA A 146 -0.03 15.40 3.10
N VAL A 147 -0.33 15.35 4.41
CA VAL A 147 -1.19 14.33 4.99
C VAL A 147 -2.32 15.03 5.74
N TYR A 148 -3.53 14.62 5.45
CA TYR A 148 -4.72 14.98 6.20
C TYR A 148 -5.11 13.79 7.08
N PHE A 149 -5.42 14.06 8.35
CA PHE A 149 -5.83 13.02 9.28
C PHE A 149 -7.07 13.41 10.07
N LYS A 150 -7.92 12.43 10.35
CA LYS A 150 -9.04 12.53 11.30
C LYS A 150 -8.76 11.59 12.46
N GLN A 151 -8.75 12.12 13.66
CA GLN A 151 -8.44 11.36 14.86
C GLN A 151 -9.52 11.56 15.91
N LYS A 152 -9.89 10.46 16.56
CA LYS A 152 -10.69 10.45 17.78
C LYS A 152 -9.80 10.00 18.93
N GLN A 153 -9.97 10.62 20.08
CA GLN A 153 -9.21 10.31 21.28
C GLN A 153 -10.19 9.90 22.39
N TYR A 154 -9.93 8.74 22.98
CA TYR A 154 -10.72 8.20 24.08
C TYR A 154 -9.81 7.91 25.26
N TYR A 155 -10.35 8.06 26.49
CA TYR A 155 -9.70 7.55 27.70
C TYR A 155 -10.16 6.12 27.95
N LYS A 156 -9.26 5.26 28.42
CA LYS A 156 -9.50 3.84 28.68
C LYS A 156 -10.61 3.59 29.72
N ASN A 157 -10.95 4.59 30.53
CA ASN A 157 -11.98 4.55 31.59
C ASN A 157 -13.29 5.29 31.25
N ASP A 158 -13.44 5.82 30.04
CA ASP A 158 -14.73 6.39 29.64
C ASP A 158 -15.71 5.24 29.38
N ASN A 159 -16.58 4.98 30.33
CA ASN A 159 -17.76 4.15 30.12
C ASN A 159 -18.66 4.85 29.11
N ILE A 160 -18.87 4.21 27.95
CA ILE A 160 -19.68 4.69 26.82
C ILE A 160 -21.18 4.83 27.18
N GLU A 161 -21.58 4.53 28.42
CA GLU A 161 -22.97 4.55 28.88
C GLU A 161 -23.54 5.93 29.23
N ASP A 162 -22.74 7.01 29.22
CA ASP A 162 -23.21 8.33 29.66
C ASP A 162 -23.59 9.31 28.51
N TYR A 163 -23.72 8.84 27.28
CA TYR A 163 -24.17 9.67 26.13
C TYR A 163 -25.39 9.06 25.43
N THR A 164 -26.50 8.92 26.15
CA THR A 164 -27.83 8.78 25.55
C THR A 164 -28.59 10.09 25.67
#